data_cd418c965888cd103dd0f62df592e124
#
_entry.id   cd418c965888cd103dd0f62df592e124
#
_cell.length_a   1.000
_cell.length_b   1.000
_cell.length_c   1.000
_cell.angle_alpha   90.00
_cell.angle_beta   90.00
_cell.angle_gamma   90.00
#
_symmetry.space_group_name_H-M   'P 1'
#
loop_
_entity.id
_entity.type
_entity.pdbx_description
1 polymer ?
#
loop_
_entity_poly.entity_id
_entity_poly.type
_entity_poly.pdbx_seq_one_letter_code
_entity_poly.pdbx_strand_id
1 'polypeptide(L)'
;MSRLPLDQVEAFVTAARLRNLTRAAEAMHLTVSALSHRMRLLEQRLGHKLLARGPRGVELTPDGQRLFDAISGPLDTIDHALRRATLRNDHTVTLSLIPSMATAWLVPRLPAFLAAHPELGLNLQSSTHVVDFEREPVDLALRLGNGRWPTVHAEFLFHEWITPVASPALARKHGKPAPDQMAKLPLLGDPANRWKDWFEHFGGQPPTRYVAQFDDTETLHQAAAQGVGVALARWTLAEPLVKAGRLVTLTKKRLQADFAHYLVYPERSLAHPGFRKVRGWLLEQAGIAVER
;
A
#
# COMPACT_ATOMS: atom_id res chain seq x y z
N MET A 1 -1.01 19.79 35.43
CA MET A 1 -0.84 19.42 34.01
C MET A 1 -1.70 20.35 33.15
N SER A 2 -1.14 21.07 32.21
CA SER A 2 -1.89 21.97 31.33
C SER A 2 -2.71 21.13 30.36
N ARG A 3 -4.04 21.36 30.33
CA ARG A 3 -4.97 20.65 29.43
C ARG A 3 -4.56 20.86 27.97
N LEU A 4 -4.49 19.77 27.20
CA LEU A 4 -4.18 19.85 25.76
C LEU A 4 -5.26 20.65 25.03
N PRO A 5 -4.90 21.66 24.23
CA PRO A 5 -5.87 22.50 23.51
C PRO A 5 -6.30 21.85 22.19
N LEU A 6 -6.93 20.67 22.27
CA LEU A 6 -7.26 19.87 21.08
C LEU A 6 -8.11 20.63 20.06
N ASP A 7 -9.12 21.37 20.50
CA ASP A 7 -9.96 22.19 19.61
C ASP A 7 -9.17 23.26 18.83
N GLN A 8 -8.10 23.80 19.44
CA GLN A 8 -7.25 24.80 18.81
C GLN A 8 -6.28 24.13 17.83
N VAL A 9 -5.76 22.96 18.20
CA VAL A 9 -4.87 22.15 17.36
C VAL A 9 -5.62 21.66 16.12
N GLU A 10 -6.86 21.16 16.28
CA GLU A 10 -7.72 20.73 15.17
C GLU A 10 -8.04 21.90 14.22
N ALA A 11 -8.38 23.08 14.78
CA ALA A 11 -8.62 24.28 14.01
C ALA A 11 -7.40 24.68 13.17
N PHE A 12 -6.20 24.60 13.75
CA PHE A 12 -4.95 24.87 13.04
C PHE A 12 -4.70 23.88 11.91
N VAL A 13 -4.77 22.58 12.18
CA VAL A 13 -4.49 21.54 11.17
C VAL A 13 -5.51 21.63 10.01
N THR A 14 -6.78 21.87 10.31
CA THR A 14 -7.83 22.03 9.29
C THR A 14 -7.59 23.28 8.43
N ALA A 15 -7.26 24.41 9.06
CA ALA A 15 -6.94 25.64 8.34
C ALA A 15 -5.68 25.51 7.46
N ALA A 16 -4.66 24.83 7.96
CA ALA A 16 -3.41 24.54 7.25
C ALA A 16 -3.64 23.65 6.01
N ARG A 17 -4.45 22.59 6.13
CA ARG A 17 -4.79 21.68 5.02
C ARG A 17 -5.58 22.37 3.93
N LEU A 18 -6.62 23.12 4.31
CA LEU A 18 -7.52 23.75 3.34
C LEU A 18 -7.02 25.09 2.78
N ARG A 19 -6.00 25.68 3.42
CA ARG A 19 -5.42 26.99 3.07
C ARG A 19 -6.46 28.11 2.87
N ASN A 20 -7.62 27.93 3.50
CA ASN A 20 -8.76 28.83 3.39
C ASN A 20 -9.58 28.79 4.68
N LEU A 21 -9.65 29.92 5.41
CA LEU A 21 -10.33 29.99 6.70
C LEU A 21 -11.85 29.80 6.59
N THR A 22 -12.46 30.23 5.49
CA THR A 22 -13.91 30.06 5.31
C THR A 22 -14.24 28.57 5.14
N ARG A 23 -13.54 27.88 4.24
CA ARG A 23 -13.71 26.45 4.02
C ARG A 23 -13.36 25.63 5.28
N ALA A 24 -12.34 26.07 6.02
CA ALA A 24 -11.97 25.41 7.28
C ALA A 24 -13.05 25.58 8.35
N ALA A 25 -13.64 26.75 8.45
CA ALA A 25 -14.75 27.01 9.37
C ALA A 25 -15.99 26.16 9.02
N GLU A 26 -16.35 26.12 7.73
CA GLU A 26 -17.44 25.26 7.23
C GLU A 26 -17.20 23.77 7.55
N ALA A 27 -16.00 23.27 7.29
CA ALA A 27 -15.61 21.88 7.55
C ALA A 27 -15.68 21.52 9.04
N MET A 28 -15.50 22.50 9.94
CA MET A 28 -15.58 22.33 11.39
C MET A 28 -16.94 22.75 11.97
N HIS A 29 -17.92 23.09 11.15
CA HIS A 29 -19.21 23.63 11.58
C HIS A 29 -19.09 24.85 12.51
N LEU A 30 -18.13 25.73 12.21
CA LEU A 30 -17.84 26.97 12.94
C LEU A 30 -18.07 28.21 12.09
N THR A 31 -18.21 29.36 12.74
CA THR A 31 -18.05 30.65 12.07
C THR A 31 -16.57 30.94 11.84
N VAL A 32 -16.24 31.74 10.82
CA VAL A 32 -14.85 32.19 10.56
C VAL A 32 -14.28 32.93 11.76
N SER A 33 -15.12 33.69 12.49
CA SER A 33 -14.72 34.40 13.72
C SER A 33 -14.33 33.42 14.82
N ALA A 34 -15.11 32.35 15.05
CA ALA A 34 -14.82 31.32 16.04
C ALA A 34 -13.52 30.55 15.71
N LEU A 35 -13.36 30.18 14.44
CA LEU A 35 -12.12 29.54 13.97
C LEU A 35 -10.90 30.47 14.18
N SER A 36 -11.01 31.73 13.79
CA SER A 36 -9.95 32.74 13.96
C SER A 36 -9.62 32.98 15.45
N HIS A 37 -10.62 32.88 16.32
CA HIS A 37 -10.43 32.97 17.76
C HIS A 37 -9.62 31.76 18.29
N ARG A 38 -10.00 30.53 17.93
CA ARG A 38 -9.23 29.32 18.29
C ARG A 38 -7.80 29.39 17.84
N MET A 39 -7.55 29.84 16.60
CA MET A 39 -6.22 30.06 16.04
C MET A 39 -5.41 31.05 16.87
N ARG A 40 -6.00 32.19 17.22
CA ARG A 40 -5.33 33.24 18.00
C ARG A 40 -4.94 32.72 19.39
N LEU A 41 -5.81 31.96 20.04
CA LEU A 41 -5.50 31.34 21.33
C LEU A 41 -4.33 30.36 21.26
N LEU A 42 -4.23 29.55 20.19
CA LEU A 42 -3.10 28.66 19.98
C LEU A 42 -1.80 29.43 19.76
N GLU A 43 -1.81 30.45 18.90
CA GLU A 43 -0.66 31.30 18.63
C GLU A 43 -0.18 32.05 19.89
N GLN A 44 -1.10 32.57 20.71
CA GLN A 44 -0.79 33.22 21.99
C GLN A 44 -0.13 32.25 22.98
N ARG A 45 -0.63 31.01 23.02
CA ARG A 45 -0.07 29.98 23.90
C ARG A 45 1.34 29.56 23.49
N LEU A 46 1.63 29.54 22.20
CA LEU A 46 2.94 29.15 21.64
C LEU A 46 3.90 30.33 21.51
N GLY A 47 3.40 31.56 21.57
CA GLY A 47 4.20 32.76 21.40
C GLY A 47 4.59 33.09 19.95
N HIS A 48 4.09 32.34 18.98
CA HIS A 48 4.46 32.47 17.57
C HIS A 48 3.22 32.48 16.66
N LYS A 49 3.32 33.18 15.52
CA LYS A 49 2.35 33.10 14.45
C LYS A 49 2.55 31.81 13.67
N LEU A 50 1.46 31.08 13.45
CA LEU A 50 1.45 29.83 12.72
C LEU A 50 0.94 29.97 11.29
N LEU A 51 0.04 30.96 11.07
CA LEU A 51 -0.54 31.27 9.79
C LEU A 51 -0.28 32.73 9.42
N ALA A 52 -0.01 32.96 8.14
CA ALA A 52 0.10 34.28 7.52
C ALA A 52 -0.97 34.44 6.43
N ARG A 53 -1.39 35.68 6.14
CA ARG A 53 -2.23 36.01 5.01
C ARG A 53 -1.38 36.06 3.74
N GLY A 54 -1.68 35.22 2.76
CA GLY A 54 -1.07 35.23 1.45
C GLY A 54 -2.04 35.67 0.36
N PRO A 55 -1.54 35.89 -0.87
CA PRO A 55 -2.36 36.30 -2.02
C PRO A 55 -3.48 35.32 -2.40
N ARG A 56 -3.33 34.05 -2.03
CA ARG A 56 -4.26 32.96 -2.35
C ARG A 56 -5.02 32.42 -1.14
N GLY A 57 -5.01 33.13 -0.01
CA GLY A 57 -5.67 32.71 1.23
C GLY A 57 -4.71 32.69 2.41
N VAL A 58 -4.60 31.55 3.10
CA VAL A 58 -3.77 31.39 4.28
C VAL A 58 -2.59 30.47 3.97
N GLU A 59 -1.40 30.89 4.42
CA GLU A 59 -0.16 30.16 4.26
C GLU A 59 0.45 29.84 5.63
N LEU A 60 1.17 28.75 5.74
CA LEU A 60 1.91 28.37 6.95
C LEU A 60 3.16 29.27 7.09
N THR A 61 3.40 29.75 8.30
CA THR A 61 4.72 30.29 8.64
C THR A 61 5.73 29.13 8.80
N PRO A 62 7.06 29.39 8.87
CA PRO A 62 8.03 28.35 9.16
C PRO A 62 7.75 27.61 10.48
N ASP A 63 7.28 28.32 11.52
CA ASP A 63 6.85 27.73 12.79
C ASP A 63 5.58 26.91 12.63
N GLY A 64 4.62 27.41 11.84
CA GLY A 64 3.41 26.70 11.47
C GLY A 64 3.70 25.42 10.71
N GLN A 65 4.65 25.43 9.76
CA GLN A 65 5.02 24.24 9.00
C GLN A 65 5.62 23.17 9.92
N ARG A 66 6.57 23.54 10.78
CA ARG A 66 7.17 22.60 11.75
C ARG A 66 6.12 21.97 12.66
N LEU A 67 5.20 22.78 13.18
CA LEU A 67 4.12 22.29 14.03
C LEU A 67 3.19 21.38 13.25
N PHE A 68 2.78 21.76 12.04
CA PHE A 68 1.90 20.96 11.19
C PHE A 68 2.48 19.58 10.88
N ASP A 69 3.77 19.52 10.52
CA ASP A 69 4.46 18.26 10.23
C ASP A 69 4.55 17.35 11.47
N ALA A 70 4.69 17.97 12.66
CA ALA A 70 4.78 17.21 13.90
C ALA A 70 3.43 16.67 14.40
N ILE A 71 2.30 17.37 14.17
CA ILE A 71 1.01 17.04 14.82
C ILE A 71 -0.07 16.51 13.89
N SER A 72 0.05 16.71 12.56
CA SER A 72 -0.98 16.26 11.62
C SER A 72 -1.18 14.75 11.65
N GLY A 73 -0.11 13.97 11.64
CA GLY A 73 -0.16 12.51 11.75
C GLY A 73 -0.75 12.00 13.08
N PRO A 74 -0.22 12.44 14.23
CA PRO A 74 -0.81 12.14 15.54
C PRO A 74 -2.30 12.49 15.66
N LEU A 75 -2.73 13.64 15.11
CA LEU A 75 -4.15 14.04 15.13
C LEU A 75 -5.01 13.10 14.30
N ASP A 76 -4.55 12.71 13.13
CA ASP A 76 -5.23 11.70 12.29
C ASP A 76 -5.36 10.36 13.04
N THR A 77 -4.33 9.97 13.77
CA THR A 77 -4.34 8.75 14.60
C THR A 77 -5.43 8.82 15.68
N ILE A 78 -5.57 9.96 16.34
CA ILE A 78 -6.61 10.19 17.35
C ILE A 78 -8.00 10.16 16.70
N ASP A 79 -8.21 10.87 15.59
CA ASP A 79 -9.49 10.90 14.86
C ASP A 79 -9.89 9.50 14.41
N HIS A 80 -8.95 8.74 13.85
CA HIS A 80 -9.17 7.34 13.49
C HIS A 80 -9.55 6.47 14.69
N ALA A 81 -8.89 6.64 15.84
CA ALA A 81 -9.21 5.91 17.06
C ALA A 81 -10.63 6.23 17.57
N LEU A 82 -11.02 7.49 17.54
CA LEU A 82 -12.36 7.94 17.91
C LEU A 82 -13.43 7.42 16.95
N ARG A 83 -13.20 7.50 15.65
CA ARG A 83 -14.09 6.90 14.63
C ARG A 83 -14.28 5.40 14.85
N ARG A 84 -13.22 4.68 15.20
CA ARG A 84 -13.31 3.24 15.53
C ARG A 84 -14.15 2.98 16.78
N ALA A 85 -14.03 3.83 17.80
CA ALA A 85 -14.82 3.71 19.02
C ALA A 85 -16.31 4.01 18.80
N THR A 86 -16.62 4.91 17.84
CA THR A 86 -17.99 5.28 17.47
C THR A 86 -18.60 4.36 16.41
N LEU A 87 -17.76 3.91 15.46
CA LEU A 87 -18.12 2.97 14.41
C LEU A 87 -17.61 1.57 14.80
N ARG A 88 -18.15 0.97 15.86
CA ARG A 88 -18.16 -0.48 15.99
C ARG A 88 -19.03 -1.05 14.86
N ASN A 89 -18.52 -0.93 13.65
CA ASN A 89 -19.10 -1.63 12.53
C ASN A 89 -18.48 -3.04 12.55
N ASP A 90 -19.01 -3.91 13.41
CA ASP A 90 -18.62 -5.33 13.55
C ASP A 90 -18.74 -6.09 12.21
N HIS A 91 -19.19 -5.40 11.16
CA HIS A 91 -19.38 -5.92 9.82
C HIS A 91 -18.33 -5.46 8.79
N THR A 92 -17.39 -4.56 9.15
CA THR A 92 -16.38 -4.08 8.19
C THR A 92 -14.99 -4.46 8.61
N VAL A 93 -14.30 -5.22 7.76
CA VAL A 93 -12.91 -5.64 7.96
C VAL A 93 -11.98 -4.77 7.13
N THR A 94 -10.96 -4.19 7.75
CA THR A 94 -9.95 -3.38 7.06
C THR A 94 -8.73 -4.23 6.72
N LEU A 95 -8.47 -4.39 5.41
CA LEU A 95 -7.35 -5.14 4.86
C LEU A 95 -6.34 -4.19 4.21
N SER A 96 -5.08 -4.25 4.65
CA SER A 96 -3.97 -3.51 4.03
C SER A 96 -3.13 -4.42 3.14
N LEU A 97 -2.79 -3.93 1.94
CA LEU A 97 -1.93 -4.65 0.99
C LEU A 97 -1.27 -3.66 0.01
N ILE A 98 -0.23 -4.13 -0.69
CA ILE A 98 0.41 -3.31 -1.73
C ILE A 98 -0.51 -3.17 -2.96
N PRO A 99 -0.44 -2.05 -3.72
CA PRO A 99 -1.31 -1.79 -4.87
C PRO A 99 -1.33 -2.92 -5.91
N SER A 100 -0.16 -3.43 -6.29
CA SER A 100 -0.04 -4.52 -7.27
C SER A 100 -0.74 -5.80 -6.82
N MET A 101 -0.67 -6.13 -5.51
CA MET A 101 -1.34 -7.29 -4.95
C MET A 101 -2.86 -7.08 -4.89
N ALA A 102 -3.30 -5.87 -4.60
CA ALA A 102 -4.71 -5.53 -4.66
C ALA A 102 -5.27 -5.75 -6.06
N THR A 103 -4.64 -5.16 -7.08
CA THR A 103 -5.12 -5.19 -8.46
C THR A 103 -5.03 -6.59 -9.08
N ALA A 104 -3.89 -7.26 -8.96
CA ALA A 104 -3.64 -8.49 -9.69
C ALA A 104 -4.19 -9.74 -8.99
N TRP A 105 -4.21 -9.75 -7.64
CA TRP A 105 -4.56 -10.96 -6.91
C TRP A 105 -5.91 -10.86 -6.19
N LEU A 106 -6.14 -9.77 -5.43
CA LEU A 106 -7.32 -9.67 -4.56
C LEU A 106 -8.59 -9.29 -5.34
N VAL A 107 -8.56 -8.17 -6.06
CA VAL A 107 -9.75 -7.59 -6.73
C VAL A 107 -10.46 -8.58 -7.67
N PRO A 108 -9.76 -9.40 -8.47
CA PRO A 108 -10.43 -10.39 -9.32
C PRO A 108 -11.23 -11.48 -8.55
N ARG A 109 -10.94 -11.65 -7.26
CA ARG A 109 -11.57 -12.64 -6.37
C ARG A 109 -12.69 -12.07 -5.51
N LEU A 110 -12.73 -10.75 -5.33
CA LEU A 110 -13.71 -10.06 -4.48
C LEU A 110 -15.17 -10.30 -4.84
N PRO A 111 -15.59 -10.32 -6.12
CA PRO A 111 -17.00 -10.46 -6.47
C PRO A 111 -17.65 -11.73 -5.87
N ALA A 112 -16.93 -12.85 -5.89
CA ALA A 112 -17.43 -14.09 -5.33
C ALA A 112 -17.53 -14.04 -3.79
N PHE A 113 -16.56 -13.42 -3.14
CA PHE A 113 -16.57 -13.24 -1.68
C PHE A 113 -17.72 -12.33 -1.23
N LEU A 114 -17.89 -11.18 -1.87
CA LEU A 114 -18.92 -10.21 -1.50
C LEU A 114 -20.33 -10.75 -1.77
N ALA A 115 -20.50 -11.55 -2.82
CA ALA A 115 -21.77 -12.23 -3.07
C ALA A 115 -22.10 -13.29 -2.01
N ALA A 116 -21.08 -14.01 -1.50
CA ALA A 116 -21.25 -15.02 -0.45
C ALA A 116 -21.43 -14.41 0.95
N HIS A 117 -20.98 -13.17 1.16
CA HIS A 117 -21.00 -12.48 2.46
C HIS A 117 -21.53 -11.05 2.32
N PRO A 118 -22.81 -10.86 1.92
CA PRO A 118 -23.39 -9.54 1.70
C PRO A 118 -23.49 -8.70 2.98
N GLU A 119 -23.39 -9.34 4.15
CA GLU A 119 -23.38 -8.69 5.46
C GLU A 119 -22.01 -8.08 5.82
N LEU A 120 -20.93 -8.42 5.08
CA LEU A 120 -19.59 -7.93 5.38
C LEU A 120 -19.16 -6.81 4.44
N GLY A 121 -18.68 -5.74 5.04
CA GLY A 121 -17.92 -4.70 4.32
C GLY A 121 -16.42 -5.00 4.32
N LEU A 122 -15.74 -4.68 3.23
CA LEU A 122 -14.28 -4.66 3.17
C LEU A 122 -13.79 -3.24 2.91
N ASN A 123 -12.88 -2.78 3.78
CA ASN A 123 -12.15 -1.55 3.57
C ASN A 123 -10.72 -1.90 3.13
N LEU A 124 -10.39 -1.60 1.87
CA LEU A 124 -9.08 -1.94 1.29
C LEU A 124 -8.17 -0.72 1.35
N GLN A 125 -7.07 -0.84 2.10
CA GLN A 125 -6.01 0.15 2.17
C GLN A 125 -4.85 -0.29 1.28
N SER A 126 -4.79 0.29 0.08
CA SER A 126 -3.76 -0.02 -0.90
C SER A 126 -2.59 0.94 -0.74
N SER A 127 -1.51 0.47 -0.09
CA SER A 127 -0.32 1.28 0.23
C SER A 127 0.94 0.41 0.36
N THR A 128 2.09 0.98 0.02
CA THR A 128 3.42 0.40 0.29
C THR A 128 3.90 0.66 1.71
N HIS A 129 3.18 1.49 2.46
CA HIS A 129 3.48 1.77 3.86
C HIS A 129 3.41 0.50 4.72
N VAL A 130 4.36 0.34 5.63
CA VAL A 130 4.34 -0.74 6.62
C VAL A 130 3.37 -0.37 7.73
N VAL A 131 2.31 -1.16 7.87
CA VAL A 131 1.26 -0.92 8.87
C VAL A 131 1.81 -1.05 10.28
N ASP A 132 1.56 -0.03 11.08
CA ASP A 132 1.69 -0.07 12.54
C ASP A 132 0.34 -0.52 13.13
N PHE A 133 0.23 -1.81 13.40
CA PHE A 133 -1.02 -2.37 13.93
C PHE A 133 -1.43 -1.84 15.31
N GLU A 134 -0.52 -1.24 16.08
CA GLU A 134 -0.88 -0.61 17.35
C GLU A 134 -1.57 0.74 17.14
N ARG A 135 -1.19 1.46 16.08
CA ARG A 135 -1.67 2.82 15.80
C ARG A 135 -2.71 2.90 14.70
N GLU A 136 -2.69 1.97 13.76
CA GLU A 136 -3.56 2.00 12.59
C GLU A 136 -4.77 1.06 12.72
N PRO A 137 -5.94 1.45 12.19
CA PRO A 137 -7.17 0.67 12.22
C PRO A 137 -7.19 -0.43 11.14
N VAL A 138 -6.15 -1.21 11.07
CA VAL A 138 -6.04 -2.33 10.13
C VAL A 138 -6.27 -3.62 10.88
N ASP A 139 -7.16 -4.47 10.38
CA ASP A 139 -7.48 -5.76 10.98
C ASP A 139 -6.54 -6.86 10.50
N LEU A 140 -6.14 -6.80 9.23
CA LEU A 140 -5.17 -7.73 8.65
C LEU A 140 -4.41 -7.08 7.49
N ALA A 141 -3.27 -7.65 7.14
CA ALA A 141 -2.48 -7.20 6.01
C ALA A 141 -1.93 -8.38 5.20
N LEU A 142 -1.92 -8.25 3.87
CA LEU A 142 -1.14 -9.12 2.99
C LEU A 142 0.25 -8.53 2.82
N ARG A 143 1.27 -9.29 3.18
CA ARG A 143 2.67 -8.83 3.15
C ARG A 143 3.59 -9.85 2.49
N LEU A 144 4.58 -9.32 1.79
CA LEU A 144 5.71 -10.09 1.29
C LEU A 144 6.86 -9.97 2.29
N GLY A 145 7.44 -11.08 2.71
CA GLY A 145 8.51 -11.08 3.69
C GLY A 145 9.01 -12.47 4.06
N ASN A 146 9.78 -12.55 5.12
CA ASN A 146 10.42 -13.78 5.61
C ASN A 146 9.63 -14.53 6.69
N GLY A 147 8.39 -14.10 6.96
CA GLY A 147 7.52 -14.72 7.98
C GLY A 147 7.77 -14.25 9.40
N ARG A 148 8.61 -13.24 9.62
CA ARG A 148 8.95 -12.75 10.96
C ARG A 148 8.49 -11.30 11.13
N TRP A 149 7.40 -11.11 11.87
CA TRP A 149 6.91 -9.82 12.31
C TRP A 149 6.72 -9.84 13.82
N PRO A 150 7.44 -8.98 14.57
CA PRO A 150 7.23 -8.86 16.00
C PRO A 150 5.79 -8.47 16.35
N THR A 151 5.27 -8.94 17.47
CA THR A 151 3.98 -8.54 18.06
C THR A 151 2.70 -8.85 17.26
N VAL A 152 2.80 -9.59 16.14
CA VAL A 152 1.64 -9.94 15.31
C VAL A 152 1.72 -11.41 14.85
N HIS A 153 0.57 -11.98 14.52
CA HIS A 153 0.51 -13.28 13.87
C HIS A 153 0.91 -13.16 12.41
N ALA A 154 1.60 -14.17 11.91
CA ALA A 154 1.99 -14.28 10.51
C ALA A 154 1.67 -15.68 10.00
N GLU A 155 0.73 -15.79 9.07
CA GLU A 155 0.33 -17.04 8.44
C GLU A 155 0.84 -17.09 7.01
N PHE A 156 1.58 -18.13 6.68
CA PHE A 156 2.07 -18.35 5.33
C PHE A 156 0.90 -18.52 4.36
N LEU A 157 0.99 -17.87 3.20
CA LEU A 157 0.02 -18.03 2.11
C LEU A 157 0.62 -18.82 0.96
N PHE A 158 1.64 -18.28 0.31
CA PHE A 158 2.30 -18.96 -0.81
C PHE A 158 3.68 -18.35 -1.09
N HIS A 159 4.53 -19.16 -1.70
CA HIS A 159 5.82 -18.70 -2.21
C HIS A 159 5.65 -17.79 -3.43
N GLU A 160 6.55 -16.81 -3.54
CA GLU A 160 6.65 -16.00 -4.74
C GLU A 160 7.71 -16.58 -5.68
N TRP A 161 7.41 -16.57 -6.97
CA TRP A 161 8.30 -17.02 -8.02
C TRP A 161 8.56 -15.89 -9.00
N ILE A 162 9.78 -15.80 -9.51
CA ILE A 162 10.15 -14.83 -10.53
C ILE A 162 10.51 -15.54 -11.84
N THR A 163 10.12 -14.91 -12.96
CA THR A 163 10.38 -15.43 -14.30
C THR A 163 10.43 -14.30 -15.33
N PRO A 164 11.27 -14.42 -16.38
CA PRO A 164 11.30 -13.45 -17.47
C PRO A 164 10.00 -13.46 -18.27
N VAL A 165 9.40 -12.29 -18.43
CA VAL A 165 8.20 -12.07 -19.23
C VAL A 165 8.38 -10.91 -20.21
N ALA A 166 7.69 -10.97 -21.34
CA ALA A 166 7.66 -9.91 -22.33
C ALA A 166 6.32 -9.86 -23.04
N SER A 167 6.06 -8.79 -23.80
CA SER A 167 4.93 -8.79 -24.73
C SER A 167 5.11 -9.87 -25.82
N PRO A 168 4.01 -10.42 -26.37
CA PRO A 168 4.08 -11.39 -27.47
C PRO A 168 4.89 -10.89 -28.67
N ALA A 169 4.79 -9.60 -28.98
CA ALA A 169 5.53 -8.99 -30.08
C ALA A 169 7.05 -8.99 -29.83
N LEU A 170 7.47 -8.61 -28.63
CA LEU A 170 8.88 -8.59 -28.24
C LEU A 170 9.46 -10.01 -28.22
N ALA A 171 8.70 -10.99 -27.70
CA ALA A 171 9.10 -12.38 -27.68
C ALA A 171 9.25 -12.98 -29.09
N ARG A 172 8.37 -12.62 -30.05
CA ARG A 172 8.52 -13.05 -31.46
C ARG A 172 9.76 -12.43 -32.10
N LYS A 173 10.05 -11.15 -31.82
CA LYS A 173 11.20 -10.44 -32.39
C LYS A 173 12.54 -11.01 -31.91
N HIS A 174 12.67 -11.34 -30.65
CA HIS A 174 13.92 -11.73 -30.03
C HIS A 174 14.05 -13.23 -29.74
N GLY A 175 12.97 -13.98 -29.92
CA GLY A 175 12.94 -15.41 -29.57
C GLY A 175 12.89 -15.65 -28.05
N LYS A 176 13.22 -16.87 -27.66
CA LYS A 176 13.28 -17.32 -26.27
C LYS A 176 14.69 -17.80 -25.96
N PRO A 177 15.62 -16.90 -25.61
CA PRO A 177 17.00 -17.28 -25.32
C PRO A 177 17.07 -18.16 -24.07
N ALA A 178 18.18 -18.87 -23.91
CA ALA A 178 18.47 -19.62 -22.71
C ALA A 178 18.56 -18.65 -21.49
N PRO A 179 18.29 -19.14 -20.25
CA PRO A 179 18.25 -18.29 -19.06
C PRO A 179 19.52 -17.44 -18.84
N ASP A 180 20.71 -18.00 -19.12
CA ASP A 180 22.00 -17.34 -19.03
C ASP A 180 22.25 -16.27 -20.13
N GLN A 181 21.41 -16.26 -21.16
CA GLN A 181 21.54 -15.34 -22.30
C GLN A 181 20.50 -14.20 -22.27
N MET A 182 19.70 -14.10 -21.20
CA MET A 182 18.67 -13.06 -21.07
C MET A 182 19.23 -11.64 -21.16
N ALA A 183 20.48 -11.40 -20.75
CA ALA A 183 21.13 -10.09 -20.85
C ALA A 183 21.28 -9.55 -22.30
N LYS A 184 21.08 -10.39 -23.31
CA LYS A 184 21.06 -9.96 -24.72
C LYS A 184 19.75 -9.25 -25.10
N LEU A 185 18.74 -9.31 -24.24
CA LEU A 185 17.45 -8.69 -24.46
C LEU A 185 17.40 -7.29 -23.84
N PRO A 186 16.47 -6.43 -24.26
CA PRO A 186 16.22 -5.14 -23.62
C PRO A 186 15.59 -5.35 -22.23
N LEU A 187 16.39 -5.48 -21.19
CA LEU A 187 15.92 -5.77 -19.85
C LEU A 187 15.40 -4.52 -19.13
N LEU A 188 14.31 -4.69 -18.40
CA LEU A 188 13.78 -3.71 -17.45
C LEU A 188 14.31 -4.03 -16.05
N GLY A 189 14.79 -2.99 -15.35
CA GLY A 189 15.35 -3.09 -14.02
C GLY A 189 14.36 -2.73 -12.92
N ASP A 190 14.70 -3.11 -11.69
CA ASP A 190 14.01 -2.74 -10.46
C ASP A 190 15.02 -2.49 -9.34
N PRO A 191 14.66 -1.73 -8.28
CA PRO A 191 15.57 -1.39 -7.19
C PRO A 191 16.09 -2.60 -6.40
N ALA A 192 15.33 -3.72 -6.38
CA ALA A 192 15.75 -4.96 -5.73
C ALA A 192 16.78 -5.73 -6.54
N ASN A 193 17.08 -5.27 -7.78
CA ASN A 193 18.06 -5.87 -8.69
C ASN A 193 17.89 -7.38 -8.87
N ARG A 194 16.66 -7.86 -8.99
CA ARG A 194 16.29 -9.29 -9.09
C ARG A 194 16.97 -10.01 -10.27
N TRP A 195 17.39 -9.26 -11.32
CA TRP A 195 18.16 -9.82 -12.41
C TRP A 195 19.53 -10.33 -11.95
N LYS A 196 20.12 -9.75 -10.90
CA LYS A 196 21.36 -10.26 -10.31
C LYS A 196 21.12 -11.68 -9.78
N ASP A 197 20.08 -11.89 -8.98
CA ASP A 197 19.73 -13.19 -8.39
C ASP A 197 19.42 -14.22 -9.48
N TRP A 198 18.75 -13.78 -10.58
CA TRP A 198 18.49 -14.63 -11.74
C TRP A 198 19.77 -15.15 -12.37
N PHE A 199 20.72 -14.26 -12.67
CA PHE A 199 21.98 -14.65 -13.33
C PHE A 199 22.92 -15.40 -12.38
N GLU A 200 22.91 -15.13 -11.09
CA GLU A 200 23.64 -15.92 -10.10
C GLU A 200 23.12 -17.36 -10.05
N HIS A 201 21.82 -17.57 -10.22
CA HIS A 201 21.20 -18.90 -10.16
C HIS A 201 21.32 -19.68 -11.48
N PHE A 202 21.08 -19.02 -12.63
CA PHE A 202 21.01 -19.68 -13.93
C PHE A 202 22.25 -19.47 -14.81
N GLY A 203 23.24 -18.73 -14.34
CA GLY A 203 24.42 -18.35 -15.09
C GLY A 203 24.23 -17.11 -15.96
N GLY A 204 25.31 -16.65 -16.54
CA GLY A 204 25.37 -15.41 -17.31
C GLY A 204 25.79 -14.21 -16.47
N GLN A 205 25.70 -13.03 -17.05
CA GLN A 205 26.04 -11.76 -16.39
C GLN A 205 24.86 -10.79 -16.50
N PRO A 206 24.52 -10.05 -15.43
CA PRO A 206 23.53 -9.01 -15.52
C PRO A 206 23.97 -7.92 -16.50
N PRO A 207 23.02 -7.21 -17.14
CA PRO A 207 23.37 -6.16 -18.08
C PRO A 207 24.04 -4.99 -17.36
N THR A 208 24.94 -4.30 -18.04
CA THR A 208 25.55 -3.06 -17.55
C THR A 208 24.55 -1.89 -17.52
N ARG A 209 23.46 -2.01 -18.28
CA ARG A 209 22.41 -0.99 -18.39
C ARG A 209 21.05 -1.64 -18.63
N TYR A 210 20.05 -1.17 -17.89
CA TYR A 210 18.63 -1.45 -18.15
C TYR A 210 18.03 -0.42 -19.11
N VAL A 211 17.05 -0.82 -19.93
CA VAL A 211 16.31 0.09 -20.82
C VAL A 211 15.56 1.14 -20.02
N ALA A 212 14.93 0.72 -18.93
CA ALA A 212 14.26 1.56 -17.95
C ALA A 212 14.27 0.84 -16.59
N GLN A 213 14.07 1.60 -15.50
CA GLN A 213 13.94 1.09 -14.14
C GLN A 213 12.62 1.52 -13.53
N PHE A 214 12.01 0.63 -12.76
CA PHE A 214 10.71 0.82 -12.15
C PHE A 214 10.77 0.38 -10.69
N ASP A 215 10.34 1.24 -9.79
CA ASP A 215 10.21 0.97 -8.35
C ASP A 215 8.87 0.29 -7.98
N ASP A 216 7.89 0.35 -8.89
CA ASP A 216 6.61 -0.30 -8.76
C ASP A 216 6.49 -1.52 -9.70
N THR A 217 6.08 -2.65 -9.12
CA THR A 217 5.96 -3.92 -9.87
C THR A 217 4.82 -3.91 -10.89
N GLU A 218 3.71 -3.23 -10.62
CA GLU A 218 2.60 -3.14 -11.57
C GLU A 218 3.02 -2.34 -12.80
N THR A 219 3.65 -1.20 -12.59
CA THR A 219 4.18 -0.36 -13.66
C THR A 219 5.24 -1.11 -14.49
N LEU A 220 6.12 -1.88 -13.84
CA LEU A 220 7.09 -2.74 -14.51
C LEU A 220 6.41 -3.76 -15.44
N HIS A 221 5.36 -4.44 -14.95
CA HIS A 221 4.63 -5.44 -15.75
C HIS A 221 3.87 -4.80 -16.91
N GLN A 222 3.25 -3.63 -16.69
CA GLN A 222 2.57 -2.89 -17.76
C GLN A 222 3.57 -2.43 -18.84
N ALA A 223 4.76 -1.94 -18.46
CA ALA A 223 5.80 -1.56 -19.41
C ALA A 223 6.24 -2.78 -20.27
N ALA A 224 6.40 -3.95 -19.64
CA ALA A 224 6.71 -5.19 -20.37
C ALA A 224 5.58 -5.59 -21.32
N ALA A 225 4.30 -5.46 -20.90
CA ALA A 225 3.15 -5.75 -21.73
C ALA A 225 3.02 -4.81 -22.94
N GLN A 226 3.45 -3.56 -22.80
CA GLN A 226 3.54 -2.57 -23.88
C GLN A 226 4.77 -2.76 -24.79
N GLY A 227 5.64 -3.75 -24.50
CA GLY A 227 6.81 -4.04 -25.31
C GLY A 227 8.02 -3.15 -25.10
N VAL A 228 8.06 -2.39 -23.99
CA VAL A 228 9.23 -1.55 -23.63
C VAL A 228 10.47 -2.40 -23.40
N GLY A 229 10.30 -3.61 -22.82
CA GLY A 229 11.41 -4.53 -22.55
C GLY A 229 10.94 -5.82 -21.89
N VAL A 230 11.92 -6.59 -21.42
CA VAL A 230 11.72 -7.84 -20.69
C VAL A 230 11.76 -7.56 -19.19
N ALA A 231 10.70 -7.89 -18.48
CA ALA A 231 10.65 -7.81 -17.01
C ALA A 231 11.00 -9.15 -16.37
N LEU A 232 11.73 -9.12 -15.25
CA LEU A 232 11.78 -10.25 -14.34
C LEU A 232 10.60 -10.14 -13.40
N ALA A 233 9.49 -10.78 -13.77
CA ALA A 233 8.19 -10.57 -13.15
C ALA A 233 7.96 -11.49 -11.96
N ARG A 234 7.31 -10.98 -10.94
CA ARG A 234 6.69 -11.80 -9.89
C ARG A 234 5.51 -12.56 -10.49
N TRP A 235 5.57 -13.88 -10.40
CA TRP A 235 4.58 -14.73 -11.05
C TRP A 235 3.15 -14.49 -10.57
N THR A 236 2.96 -14.38 -9.28
CA THR A 236 1.63 -14.12 -8.67
C THR A 236 0.93 -12.91 -9.28
N LEU A 237 1.71 -11.87 -9.63
CA LEU A 237 1.19 -10.62 -10.18
C LEU A 237 1.15 -10.62 -11.72
N ALA A 238 2.04 -11.39 -12.37
CA ALA A 238 2.13 -11.46 -13.83
C ALA A 238 1.19 -12.52 -14.45
N GLU A 239 0.81 -13.54 -13.67
CA GLU A 239 -0.03 -14.65 -14.17
C GLU A 239 -1.33 -14.19 -14.82
N PRO A 240 -2.09 -13.21 -14.27
CA PRO A 240 -3.30 -12.71 -14.94
C PRO A 240 -3.01 -12.10 -16.31
N LEU A 241 -1.90 -11.39 -16.46
CA LEU A 241 -1.50 -10.79 -17.73
C LEU A 241 -1.05 -11.87 -18.75
N VAL A 242 -0.44 -12.95 -18.27
CA VAL A 242 -0.07 -14.09 -19.11
C VAL A 242 -1.32 -14.86 -19.55
N LYS A 243 -2.27 -15.11 -18.66
CA LYS A 243 -3.57 -15.73 -18.97
C LYS A 243 -4.37 -14.89 -19.99
N ALA A 244 -4.31 -13.58 -19.89
CA ALA A 244 -4.93 -12.65 -20.82
C ALA A 244 -4.16 -12.49 -22.16
N GLY A 245 -3.03 -13.18 -22.34
CA GLY A 245 -2.21 -13.09 -23.55
C GLY A 245 -1.46 -11.76 -23.72
N ARG A 246 -1.46 -10.89 -22.72
CA ARG A 246 -0.75 -9.60 -22.73
C ARG A 246 0.75 -9.77 -22.50
N LEU A 247 1.12 -10.78 -21.75
CA LEU A 247 2.49 -11.20 -21.51
C LEU A 247 2.68 -12.66 -21.91
N VAL A 248 3.91 -13.03 -22.22
CA VAL A 248 4.35 -14.42 -22.40
C VAL A 248 5.62 -14.65 -21.60
N THR A 249 5.78 -15.86 -21.07
CA THR A 249 7.02 -16.27 -20.43
C THR A 249 8.07 -16.60 -21.49
N LEU A 250 9.31 -16.14 -21.28
CA LEU A 250 10.41 -16.42 -22.20
C LEU A 250 11.11 -17.75 -21.90
N THR A 251 10.86 -18.34 -20.75
CA THR A 251 11.38 -19.64 -20.35
C THR A 251 10.38 -20.36 -19.45
N LYS A 252 10.53 -21.69 -19.33
CA LYS A 252 9.80 -22.49 -18.30
C LYS A 252 10.47 -22.44 -16.93
N LYS A 253 11.69 -21.90 -16.86
CA LYS A 253 12.42 -21.75 -15.58
C LYS A 253 11.80 -20.66 -14.74
N ARG A 254 11.76 -20.90 -13.43
CA ARG A 254 11.36 -19.95 -12.41
C ARG A 254 12.37 -20.00 -11.28
N LEU A 255 12.66 -18.87 -10.69
CA LEU A 255 13.46 -18.75 -9.48
C LEU A 255 12.52 -18.46 -8.33
N GLN A 256 12.60 -19.22 -7.26
CA GLN A 256 11.87 -18.92 -6.03
C GLN A 256 12.50 -17.67 -5.39
N ALA A 257 11.68 -16.70 -5.04
CA ALA A 257 12.13 -15.53 -4.30
C ALA A 257 12.42 -15.90 -2.84
N ASP A 258 13.34 -15.16 -2.21
CA ASP A 258 13.68 -15.35 -0.79
C ASP A 258 12.52 -15.01 0.16
N PHE A 259 11.54 -14.24 -0.33
CA PHE A 259 10.36 -13.84 0.41
C PHE A 259 9.12 -14.58 -0.10
N ALA A 260 8.18 -14.80 0.84
CA ALA A 260 6.88 -15.39 0.56
C ALA A 260 5.75 -14.43 0.96
N HIS A 261 4.54 -14.73 0.54
CA HIS A 261 3.36 -13.97 0.94
C HIS A 261 2.78 -14.53 2.23
N TYR A 262 2.41 -13.60 3.11
CA TYR A 262 1.84 -13.89 4.42
C TYR A 262 0.61 -13.05 4.69
N LEU A 263 -0.30 -13.61 5.45
CA LEU A 263 -1.37 -12.89 6.11
C LEU A 263 -0.89 -12.50 7.51
N VAL A 264 -0.87 -11.21 7.80
CA VAL A 264 -0.34 -10.65 9.06
C VAL A 264 -1.46 -9.90 9.78
N TYR A 265 -1.63 -10.13 11.09
CA TYR A 265 -2.68 -9.50 11.86
C TYR A 265 -2.36 -9.49 13.37
N PRO A 266 -2.86 -8.49 14.12
CA PRO A 266 -2.68 -8.42 15.57
C PRO A 266 -3.68 -9.33 16.30
N GLU A 267 -3.37 -9.71 17.55
CA GLU A 267 -4.22 -10.53 18.40
C GLU A 267 -5.67 -10.01 18.49
N ARG A 268 -5.86 -8.69 18.59
CA ARG A 268 -7.19 -8.08 18.67
C ARG A 268 -8.13 -8.41 17.51
N SER A 269 -7.57 -8.75 16.34
CA SER A 269 -8.38 -9.07 15.15
C SER A 269 -9.14 -10.38 15.32
N LEU A 270 -8.68 -11.29 16.16
CA LEU A 270 -9.36 -12.56 16.46
C LEU A 270 -10.74 -12.36 17.10
N ALA A 271 -10.94 -11.23 17.80
CA ALA A 271 -12.21 -10.88 18.41
C ALA A 271 -13.20 -10.24 17.41
N HIS A 272 -12.77 -9.87 16.19
CA HIS A 272 -13.62 -9.21 15.20
C HIS A 272 -14.48 -10.26 14.46
N PRO A 273 -15.83 -10.17 14.47
CA PRO A 273 -16.70 -11.20 13.90
C PRO A 273 -16.45 -11.49 12.42
N GLY A 274 -16.21 -10.45 11.61
CA GLY A 274 -15.94 -10.57 10.18
C GLY A 274 -14.54 -11.08 9.84
N PHE A 275 -13.58 -10.92 10.74
CA PHE A 275 -12.18 -11.29 10.52
C PHE A 275 -12.01 -12.76 10.15
N ARG A 276 -12.65 -13.68 10.89
CA ARG A 276 -12.54 -15.13 10.65
C ARG A 276 -12.99 -15.52 9.24
N LYS A 277 -14.05 -14.89 8.73
CA LYS A 277 -14.56 -15.14 7.37
C LYS A 277 -13.59 -14.64 6.31
N VAL A 278 -13.09 -13.41 6.46
CA VAL A 278 -12.11 -12.82 5.52
C VAL A 278 -10.80 -13.61 5.55
N ARG A 279 -10.28 -13.95 6.74
CA ARG A 279 -9.07 -14.76 6.92
C ARG A 279 -9.23 -16.14 6.26
N GLY A 280 -10.30 -16.87 6.57
CA GLY A 280 -10.57 -18.19 6.00
C GLY A 280 -10.64 -18.14 4.48
N TRP A 281 -11.39 -17.17 3.92
CA TRP A 281 -11.45 -16.97 2.48
C TRP A 281 -10.09 -16.69 1.85
N LEU A 282 -9.24 -15.83 2.44
CA LEU A 282 -7.91 -15.52 1.91
C LEU A 282 -7.00 -16.76 1.91
N LEU A 283 -7.06 -17.59 2.95
CA LEU A 283 -6.32 -18.86 3.04
C LEU A 283 -6.80 -19.85 1.96
N GLU A 284 -8.12 -19.99 1.77
CA GLU A 284 -8.68 -20.83 0.71
C GLU A 284 -8.24 -20.35 -0.70
N GLN A 285 -8.23 -19.01 -0.93
CA GLN A 285 -7.75 -18.45 -2.20
C GLN A 285 -6.25 -18.70 -2.42
N ALA A 286 -5.49 -18.89 -1.35
CA ALA A 286 -4.08 -19.27 -1.39
C ALA A 286 -3.85 -20.78 -1.56
N GLY A 287 -4.92 -21.60 -1.57
CA GLY A 287 -4.86 -23.05 -1.68
C GLY A 287 -4.54 -23.76 -0.34
N ILE A 288 -4.75 -23.06 0.78
CA ILE A 288 -4.53 -23.61 2.13
C ILE A 288 -5.85 -24.15 2.66
N ALA A 289 -5.87 -25.41 3.10
CA ALA A 289 -7.04 -25.99 3.76
C ALA A 289 -7.26 -25.28 5.12
N VAL A 290 -8.44 -24.74 5.32
CA VAL A 290 -8.84 -24.13 6.60
C VAL A 290 -9.64 -25.18 7.37
N GLU A 291 -9.18 -25.54 8.56
CA GLU A 291 -10.00 -26.32 9.49
C GLU A 291 -11.28 -25.50 9.82
N ARG A 292 -12.43 -26.10 9.58
CA ARG A 292 -13.76 -25.48 9.76
C ARG A 292 -14.17 -25.46 11.23
#